data_94d9ce8e1f594b2027ec8049b0cc94b0
#
_entry.id   94d9ce8e1f594b2027ec8049b0cc94b0
#
_cell.length_a   1.000
_cell.length_b   1.000
_cell.length_c   1.000
_cell.angle_alpha   90.00
_cell.angle_beta   90.00
_cell.angle_gamma   90.00
#
_symmetry.space_group_name_H-M   'P 1'
#
loop_
_entity.id
_entity.type
_entity.pdbx_description
1 polymer ?
#
loop_
_entity_poly.entity_id
_entity_poly.type
_entity_poly.pdbx_seq_one_letter_code
_entity_poly.pdbx_strand_id
1 'polypeptide(L)'
;AQALNLTQSAVSQKIKRLEQSVGGPVMVRTKPLRATPLGKELLAHIQKVSVLEEALNIQSGLEASAAPISIAVNNDVLATWYSQVMAAFSDKRANPIHIVNADQTQTRDILQQGRVMACISQTGTPVTGGQSIRLGTMRYQLYASPRFIERYLHKEISPQSVMSTPGLLYDEYDVTLLTDYQRECLNIAPSFTTCHWYPSSHGFVKMALDGVVWALLPTLQVEQEVNEGDLVPLFPQKELGVPLFWHWTTLESAALADLTKAVKNIAKAQLK
;
A
#
# COMPACT_ATOMS: atom_id res chain seq x y z
N ALA A 1 -4.24 -12.07 -27.28
CA ALA A 1 -4.35 -12.35 -28.71
C ALA A 1 -5.07 -11.19 -29.41
N GLN A 2 -6.30 -10.84 -29.02
CA GLN A 2 -7.06 -9.73 -29.62
C GLN A 2 -6.35 -8.38 -29.51
N ALA A 3 -5.83 -8.03 -28.35
CA ALA A 3 -5.10 -6.76 -28.12
C ALA A 3 -3.82 -6.60 -28.98
N LEU A 4 -3.28 -7.69 -29.51
CA LEU A 4 -2.08 -7.68 -30.36
C LEU A 4 -2.40 -7.96 -31.84
N ASN A 5 -3.67 -8.08 -32.21
CA ASN A 5 -4.12 -8.52 -33.53
C ASN A 5 -3.44 -9.80 -33.99
N LEU A 6 -3.18 -10.74 -33.07
CA LEU A 6 -2.53 -12.04 -33.33
C LEU A 6 -3.48 -13.19 -32.98
N THR A 7 -3.27 -14.32 -33.66
CA THR A 7 -3.97 -15.57 -33.29
C THR A 7 -3.44 -16.11 -31.95
N GLN A 8 -4.22 -16.90 -31.24
CA GLN A 8 -3.81 -17.54 -29.99
C GLN A 8 -2.57 -18.43 -30.19
N SER A 9 -2.47 -19.12 -31.33
CA SER A 9 -1.33 -19.96 -31.68
C SER A 9 -0.06 -19.12 -31.87
N ALA A 10 -0.15 -17.97 -32.56
CA ALA A 10 0.96 -17.06 -32.77
C ALA A 10 1.49 -16.47 -31.40
N VAL A 11 0.60 -16.11 -30.52
CA VAL A 11 0.98 -15.66 -29.15
C VAL A 11 1.68 -16.79 -28.40
N SER A 12 1.13 -18.01 -28.43
CA SER A 12 1.74 -19.17 -27.77
C SER A 12 3.14 -19.49 -28.32
N GLN A 13 3.34 -19.39 -29.65
CA GLN A 13 4.67 -19.58 -30.26
C GLN A 13 5.66 -18.48 -29.86
N LYS A 14 5.23 -17.22 -29.79
CA LYS A 14 6.09 -16.11 -29.34
C LYS A 14 6.53 -16.31 -27.89
N ILE A 15 5.62 -16.70 -27.01
CA ILE A 15 5.92 -17.00 -25.60
C ILE A 15 6.92 -18.17 -25.52
N LYS A 16 6.70 -19.26 -26.27
CA LYS A 16 7.62 -20.39 -26.28
C LYS A 16 9.02 -20.02 -26.75
N ARG A 17 9.15 -19.15 -27.78
CA ARG A 17 10.46 -18.63 -28.25
C ARG A 17 11.12 -17.78 -27.15
N LEU A 18 10.37 -16.93 -26.45
CA LEU A 18 10.87 -16.15 -25.33
C LEU A 18 11.39 -17.08 -24.21
N GLU A 19 10.60 -18.08 -23.81
CA GLU A 19 10.99 -19.07 -22.80
C GLU A 19 12.28 -19.82 -23.18
N GLN A 20 12.45 -20.14 -24.46
CA GLN A 20 13.69 -20.74 -24.99
C GLN A 20 14.88 -19.77 -24.93
N SER A 21 14.66 -18.49 -25.21
CA SER A 21 15.73 -17.48 -25.21
C SER A 21 16.20 -17.11 -23.80
N VAL A 22 15.31 -17.14 -22.81
CA VAL A 22 15.63 -16.81 -21.41
C VAL A 22 15.96 -18.03 -20.56
N GLY A 23 15.88 -19.25 -21.12
CA GLY A 23 16.28 -20.49 -20.47
C GLY A 23 15.28 -21.06 -19.46
N GLY A 24 14.02 -20.60 -19.46
CA GLY A 24 13.02 -21.10 -18.51
C GLY A 24 11.60 -20.61 -18.77
N PRO A 25 10.59 -21.22 -18.11
CA PRO A 25 9.19 -20.84 -18.25
C PRO A 25 8.95 -19.44 -17.65
N VAL A 26 8.27 -18.58 -18.41
CA VAL A 26 7.91 -17.22 -17.97
C VAL A 26 6.48 -17.13 -17.46
N MET A 27 5.65 -18.15 -17.74
CA MET A 27 4.24 -18.19 -17.32
C MET A 27 3.86 -19.55 -16.76
N VAL A 28 3.04 -19.52 -15.69
CA VAL A 28 2.32 -20.71 -15.20
C VAL A 28 0.95 -20.75 -15.87
N ARG A 29 0.63 -21.85 -16.54
CA ARG A 29 -0.63 -22.04 -17.30
C ARG A 29 -1.81 -22.40 -16.39
N THR A 30 -1.99 -21.65 -15.30
CA THR A 30 -3.18 -21.73 -14.44
C THR A 30 -4.29 -20.81 -14.95
N LYS A 31 -5.51 -20.96 -14.44
CA LYS A 31 -6.59 -19.97 -14.66
C LYS A 31 -6.83 -19.24 -13.35
N PRO A 32 -6.57 -17.94 -13.25
CA PRO A 32 -5.94 -17.06 -14.26
C PRO A 32 -4.46 -17.38 -14.49
N LEU A 33 -3.94 -16.99 -15.67
CA LEU A 33 -2.50 -17.08 -16.00
C LEU A 33 -1.68 -16.25 -15.01
N ARG A 34 -0.55 -16.79 -14.55
CA ARG A 34 0.36 -16.10 -13.63
C ARG A 34 1.78 -16.10 -14.17
N ALA A 35 2.52 -15.02 -13.95
CA ALA A 35 3.95 -14.99 -14.26
C ALA A 35 4.74 -15.84 -13.26
N THR A 36 5.75 -16.55 -13.75
CA THR A 36 6.79 -17.20 -12.91
C THR A 36 7.69 -16.13 -12.27
N PRO A 37 8.59 -16.47 -11.33
CA PRO A 37 9.62 -15.53 -10.87
C PRO A 37 10.39 -14.89 -12.01
N LEU A 38 10.89 -15.69 -12.97
CA LEU A 38 11.56 -15.20 -14.16
C LEU A 38 10.65 -14.31 -15.03
N GLY A 39 9.39 -14.68 -15.18
CA GLY A 39 8.40 -13.85 -15.89
C GLY A 39 8.16 -12.50 -15.22
N LYS A 40 8.18 -12.44 -13.87
CA LYS A 40 8.07 -11.19 -13.12
C LYS A 40 9.29 -10.29 -13.31
N GLU A 41 10.49 -10.85 -13.33
CA GLU A 41 11.74 -10.13 -13.62
C GLU A 41 11.73 -9.52 -15.02
N LEU A 42 11.29 -10.28 -16.02
CA LEU A 42 11.15 -9.78 -17.40
C LEU A 42 10.10 -8.67 -17.51
N LEU A 43 8.95 -8.80 -16.83
CA LEU A 43 7.94 -7.74 -16.81
C LEU A 43 8.50 -6.46 -16.17
N ALA A 44 9.25 -6.58 -15.08
CA ALA A 44 9.92 -5.45 -14.44
C ALA A 44 10.95 -4.78 -15.38
N HIS A 45 11.70 -5.60 -16.13
CA HIS A 45 12.64 -5.09 -17.14
C HIS A 45 11.91 -4.34 -18.26
N ILE A 46 10.84 -4.91 -18.81
CA ILE A 46 10.03 -4.28 -19.86
C ILE A 46 9.48 -2.93 -19.38
N GLN A 47 8.99 -2.84 -18.14
CA GLN A 47 8.51 -1.58 -17.57
C GLN A 47 9.60 -0.51 -17.55
N LYS A 48 10.84 -0.86 -17.17
CA LYS A 48 11.97 0.08 -17.20
C LYS A 48 12.29 0.55 -18.61
N VAL A 49 12.31 -0.38 -19.58
CA VAL A 49 12.54 -0.06 -20.99
C VAL A 49 11.44 0.87 -21.52
N SER A 50 10.17 0.57 -21.25
CA SER A 50 9.05 1.42 -21.69
C SER A 50 9.13 2.85 -21.19
N VAL A 51 9.62 3.06 -19.96
CA VAL A 51 9.83 4.40 -19.40
C VAL A 51 10.94 5.15 -20.11
N LEU A 52 12.05 4.46 -20.45
CA LEU A 52 13.15 5.05 -21.21
C LEU A 52 12.73 5.39 -22.64
N GLU A 53 11.93 4.54 -23.26
CA GLU A 53 11.36 4.78 -24.58
C GLU A 53 10.38 5.96 -24.57
N GLU A 54 9.54 6.10 -23.53
CA GLU A 54 8.65 7.25 -23.36
C GLU A 54 9.44 8.55 -23.25
N ALA A 55 10.51 8.58 -22.46
CA ALA A 55 11.38 9.74 -22.33
C ALA A 55 12.03 10.12 -23.68
N LEU A 56 12.48 9.14 -24.46
CA LEU A 56 13.04 9.35 -25.79
C LEU A 56 11.99 9.86 -26.79
N ASN A 57 10.78 9.29 -26.76
CA ASN A 57 9.69 9.69 -27.66
C ASN A 57 9.25 11.14 -27.40
N ILE A 58 9.17 11.57 -26.11
CA ILE A 58 8.88 12.96 -25.75
C ILE A 58 9.94 13.91 -26.32
N GLN A 59 11.24 13.56 -26.21
CA GLN A 59 12.34 14.36 -26.75
C GLN A 59 12.31 14.44 -28.29
N SER A 60 11.83 13.38 -28.93
CA SER A 60 11.77 13.26 -30.40
C SER A 60 10.47 13.81 -31.00
N GLY A 61 9.53 14.31 -30.19
CA GLY A 61 8.22 14.81 -30.66
C GLY A 61 7.29 13.74 -31.23
N LEU A 62 7.57 12.46 -30.94
CA LEU A 62 6.69 11.35 -31.32
C LEU A 62 5.54 11.22 -30.31
N GLU A 63 4.34 10.85 -30.78
CA GLU A 63 3.21 10.54 -29.88
C GLU A 63 3.59 9.31 -29.03
N ALA A 64 3.92 9.56 -27.76
CA ALA A 64 4.23 8.50 -26.82
C ALA A 64 2.93 7.87 -26.31
N SER A 65 2.79 6.56 -26.43
CA SER A 65 1.82 5.82 -25.63
C SER A 65 2.16 6.02 -24.15
N ALA A 66 1.20 6.50 -23.35
CA ALA A 66 1.41 6.77 -21.93
C ALA A 66 1.72 5.45 -21.20
N ALA A 67 3.00 5.19 -20.91
CA ALA A 67 3.41 3.97 -20.21
C ALA A 67 2.85 3.93 -18.77
N PRO A 68 2.38 2.78 -18.29
CA PRO A 68 1.86 2.66 -16.92
C PRO A 68 2.99 2.81 -15.90
N ILE A 69 2.70 3.54 -14.80
CA ILE A 69 3.60 3.67 -13.65
C ILE A 69 3.18 2.66 -12.60
N SER A 70 4.08 1.73 -12.24
CA SER A 70 3.82 0.76 -11.17
C SER A 70 4.38 1.25 -9.84
N ILE A 71 3.56 1.20 -8.80
CA ILE A 71 3.94 1.63 -7.44
C ILE A 71 3.48 0.60 -6.41
N ALA A 72 4.21 0.50 -5.29
CA ALA A 72 3.81 -0.31 -4.15
C ALA A 72 3.36 0.57 -2.98
N VAL A 73 2.16 0.29 -2.46
CA VAL A 73 1.53 1.07 -1.38
C VAL A 73 0.77 0.12 -0.46
N ASN A 74 0.74 0.40 0.84
CA ASN A 74 -0.05 -0.38 1.79
C ASN A 74 -1.53 0.05 1.82
N ASN A 75 -2.37 -0.79 2.43
CA ASN A 75 -3.81 -0.58 2.48
C ASN A 75 -4.22 0.71 3.20
N ASP A 76 -3.54 1.09 4.28
CA ASP A 76 -3.93 2.25 5.08
C ASP A 76 -3.70 3.57 4.34
N VAL A 77 -2.60 3.66 3.59
CA VAL A 77 -2.34 4.80 2.70
C VAL A 77 -3.39 4.86 1.58
N LEU A 78 -3.76 3.70 1.01
CA LEU A 78 -4.82 3.62 -0.01
C LEU A 78 -6.19 4.01 0.53
N ALA A 79 -6.50 3.59 1.76
CA ALA A 79 -7.79 3.88 2.42
C ALA A 79 -7.92 5.35 2.89
N THR A 80 -6.81 6.09 2.96
CA THR A 80 -6.80 7.46 3.49
C THR A 80 -6.59 8.50 2.38
N TRP A 81 -5.37 8.85 2.07
CA TRP A 81 -5.05 10.03 1.27
C TRP A 81 -4.57 9.75 -0.16
N TYR A 82 -4.28 8.48 -0.52
CA TYR A 82 -3.72 8.20 -1.84
C TYR A 82 -4.67 8.47 -3.01
N SER A 83 -5.99 8.41 -2.80
CA SER A 83 -7.00 8.79 -3.80
C SER A 83 -6.83 10.24 -4.26
N GLN A 84 -6.45 11.15 -3.36
CA GLN A 84 -6.16 12.56 -3.68
C GLN A 84 -4.89 12.70 -4.55
N VAL A 85 -3.89 11.83 -4.34
CA VAL A 85 -2.69 11.75 -5.21
C VAL A 85 -3.09 11.34 -6.62
N MET A 86 -3.95 10.31 -6.73
CA MET A 86 -4.45 9.85 -8.03
C MET A 86 -5.19 10.97 -8.78
N ALA A 87 -6.07 11.69 -8.11
CA ALA A 87 -6.79 12.81 -8.70
C ALA A 87 -5.81 13.90 -9.18
N ALA A 88 -4.92 14.38 -8.31
CA ALA A 88 -3.95 15.44 -8.65
C ALA A 88 -2.96 15.02 -9.77
N PHE A 89 -2.66 13.74 -9.90
CA PHE A 89 -1.84 13.21 -10.98
C PHE A 89 -2.63 13.15 -12.30
N SER A 90 -3.86 12.63 -12.28
CA SER A 90 -4.72 12.47 -13.45
C SER A 90 -5.09 13.79 -14.11
N ASP A 91 -5.13 14.90 -13.35
CA ASP A 91 -5.31 16.25 -13.89
C ASP A 91 -4.17 16.70 -14.84
N LYS A 92 -3.01 16.07 -14.75
CA LYS A 92 -1.80 16.44 -15.48
C LYS A 92 -1.33 15.41 -16.48
N ARG A 93 -1.63 14.14 -16.23
CA ARG A 93 -1.08 13.00 -16.95
C ARG A 93 -2.14 11.94 -17.23
N ALA A 94 -2.07 11.37 -18.43
CA ALA A 94 -2.92 10.25 -18.84
C ALA A 94 -2.27 8.87 -18.56
N ASN A 95 -1.08 8.83 -17.94
CA ASN A 95 -0.40 7.58 -17.62
C ASN A 95 -1.21 6.74 -16.63
N PRO A 96 -1.55 5.49 -16.93
CA PRO A 96 -2.18 4.60 -15.96
C PRO A 96 -1.25 4.34 -14.76
N ILE A 97 -1.80 4.31 -13.55
CA ILE A 97 -1.07 3.90 -12.36
C ILE A 97 -1.46 2.48 -12.00
N HIS A 98 -0.47 1.59 -11.92
CA HIS A 98 -0.64 0.22 -11.46
C HIS A 98 -0.22 0.11 -10.00
N ILE A 99 -1.18 -0.07 -9.10
CA ILE A 99 -0.94 -0.19 -7.67
C ILE A 99 -0.70 -1.66 -7.31
N VAL A 100 0.46 -1.94 -6.72
CA VAL A 100 0.77 -3.20 -6.06
C VAL A 100 0.51 -3.00 -4.58
N ASN A 101 -0.56 -3.60 -4.07
CA ASN A 101 -0.83 -3.61 -2.65
C ASN A 101 0.13 -4.58 -1.97
N ALA A 102 0.89 -4.08 -0.99
CA ALA A 102 1.83 -4.88 -0.22
C ALA A 102 1.97 -4.29 1.19
N ASP A 103 2.29 -5.15 2.14
CA ASP A 103 2.67 -4.72 3.48
C ASP A 103 3.81 -3.69 3.43
N GLN A 104 3.78 -2.70 4.31
CA GLN A 104 4.73 -1.60 4.33
C GLN A 104 6.19 -2.05 4.60
N THR A 105 6.39 -3.25 5.17
CA THR A 105 7.71 -3.86 5.34
C THR A 105 8.24 -4.47 4.04
N GLN A 106 7.36 -4.85 3.11
CA GLN A 106 7.68 -5.52 1.85
C GLN A 106 7.78 -4.56 0.66
N THR A 107 7.21 -3.36 0.73
CA THR A 107 7.14 -2.41 -0.39
C THR A 107 8.52 -2.05 -0.95
N ARG A 108 9.53 -1.90 -0.08
CA ARG A 108 10.92 -1.61 -0.49
C ARG A 108 11.56 -2.77 -1.26
N ASP A 109 11.34 -4.00 -0.83
CA ASP A 109 11.88 -5.18 -1.51
C ASP A 109 11.30 -5.30 -2.92
N ILE A 110 10.01 -4.99 -3.08
CA ILE A 110 9.34 -4.96 -4.38
C ILE A 110 9.97 -3.89 -5.29
N LEU A 111 10.32 -2.71 -4.74
CA LEU A 111 11.03 -1.66 -5.47
C LEU A 111 12.46 -2.08 -5.81
N GLN A 112 13.20 -2.66 -4.87
CA GLN A 112 14.58 -3.13 -5.09
C GLN A 112 14.65 -4.23 -6.16
N GLN A 113 13.65 -5.12 -6.22
CA GLN A 113 13.50 -6.11 -7.28
C GLN A 113 13.12 -5.48 -8.62
N GLY A 114 12.85 -4.18 -8.69
CA GLY A 114 12.47 -3.46 -9.91
C GLY A 114 11.06 -3.81 -10.42
N ARG A 115 10.21 -4.40 -9.57
CA ARG A 115 8.82 -4.75 -9.90
C ARG A 115 7.89 -3.54 -9.91
N VAL A 116 8.29 -2.47 -9.21
CA VAL A 116 7.63 -1.16 -9.21
C VAL A 116 8.67 -0.06 -9.38
N MET A 117 8.23 1.11 -9.76
CA MET A 117 9.09 2.30 -9.98
C MET A 117 9.20 3.16 -8.72
N ALA A 118 8.23 3.07 -7.84
CA ALA A 118 8.21 3.79 -6.58
C ALA A 118 7.41 3.03 -5.51
N CYS A 119 7.61 3.40 -4.23
CA CYS A 119 6.81 2.84 -3.14
C CYS A 119 6.71 3.80 -1.95
N ILE A 120 5.72 3.56 -1.09
CA ILE A 120 5.63 4.15 0.25
C ILE A 120 6.04 3.10 1.27
N SER A 121 6.93 3.47 2.20
CA SER A 121 7.54 2.60 3.21
C SER A 121 7.71 3.34 4.53
N GLN A 122 7.89 2.62 5.63
CA GLN A 122 8.23 3.17 6.94
C GLN A 122 9.73 3.47 7.12
N THR A 123 10.57 2.94 6.26
CA THR A 123 12.03 3.05 6.36
C THR A 123 12.55 4.14 5.43
N GLY A 124 13.34 5.07 5.97
CA GLY A 124 13.89 6.20 5.21
C GLY A 124 15.11 5.88 4.35
N THR A 125 15.79 4.75 4.58
CA THR A 125 16.99 4.38 3.81
C THR A 125 16.65 4.08 2.36
N PRO A 126 17.22 4.78 1.36
CA PRO A 126 16.95 4.51 -0.05
C PRO A 126 17.34 3.09 -0.45
N VAL A 127 16.67 2.53 -1.46
CA VAL A 127 17.14 1.31 -2.14
C VAL A 127 18.35 1.64 -3.02
N THR A 128 19.15 0.64 -3.36
CA THR A 128 20.30 0.82 -4.26
C THR A 128 19.84 1.37 -5.61
N GLY A 129 20.42 2.48 -6.05
CA GLY A 129 20.03 3.17 -7.29
C GLY A 129 18.66 3.87 -7.22
N GLY A 130 18.17 4.16 -6.02
CA GLY A 130 16.94 4.90 -5.78
C GLY A 130 17.15 6.14 -4.92
N GLN A 131 16.08 6.89 -4.74
CA GLN A 131 15.99 8.05 -3.86
C GLN A 131 14.89 7.84 -2.84
N SER A 132 14.96 8.58 -1.74
CA SER A 132 13.95 8.56 -0.68
C SER A 132 13.72 9.95 -0.12
N ILE A 133 12.49 10.22 0.26
CA ILE A 133 12.12 11.46 0.95
C ILE A 133 11.08 11.15 2.03
N ARG A 134 11.20 11.81 3.19
CA ARG A 134 10.18 11.75 4.23
C ARG A 134 8.91 12.47 3.78
N LEU A 135 7.76 11.81 3.95
CA LEU A 135 6.44 12.36 3.64
C LEU A 135 5.77 13.01 4.85
N GLY A 136 5.93 12.42 6.02
CA GLY A 136 5.30 12.81 7.28
C GLY A 136 5.11 11.61 8.20
N THR A 137 4.13 11.71 9.09
CA THR A 137 3.83 10.67 10.08
C THR A 137 2.34 10.33 10.03
N MET A 138 2.00 9.05 9.80
CA MET A 138 0.65 8.54 9.96
C MET A 138 0.44 8.15 11.42
N ARG A 139 -0.65 8.62 12.03
CA ARG A 139 -0.97 8.38 13.43
C ARG A 139 -2.03 7.31 13.55
N TYR A 140 -1.89 6.46 14.55
CA TYR A 140 -2.80 5.35 14.83
C TYR A 140 -3.26 5.40 16.28
N GLN A 141 -4.54 5.09 16.49
CA GLN A 141 -5.12 4.90 17.82
C GLN A 141 -6.05 3.68 17.84
N LEU A 142 -6.33 3.17 19.04
CA LEU A 142 -7.36 2.14 19.24
C LEU A 142 -8.74 2.80 19.34
N TYR A 143 -9.65 2.34 18.50
CA TYR A 143 -11.03 2.80 18.45
C TYR A 143 -12.03 1.67 18.68
N ALA A 144 -13.16 2.02 19.25
CA ALA A 144 -14.33 1.17 19.32
C ALA A 144 -15.60 2.02 19.28
N SER A 145 -16.73 1.43 18.89
CA SER A 145 -18.02 2.11 18.98
C SER A 145 -18.53 2.16 20.42
N PRO A 146 -19.41 3.12 20.76
CA PRO A 146 -20.09 3.17 22.07
C PRO A 146 -20.76 1.85 22.43
N ARG A 147 -21.39 1.19 21.46
CA ARG A 147 -22.03 -0.12 21.63
C ARG A 147 -21.02 -1.21 22.07
N PHE A 148 -19.81 -1.21 21.51
CA PHE A 148 -18.75 -2.14 21.92
C PHE A 148 -18.32 -1.84 23.36
N ILE A 149 -18.11 -0.57 23.71
CA ILE A 149 -17.69 -0.14 25.03
C ILE A 149 -18.74 -0.56 26.08
N GLU A 150 -20.02 -0.31 25.82
CA GLU A 150 -21.12 -0.71 26.71
C GLU A 150 -21.16 -2.23 26.90
N ARG A 151 -20.92 -3.00 25.84
CA ARG A 151 -21.00 -4.46 25.90
C ARG A 151 -19.82 -5.10 26.63
N TYR A 152 -18.60 -4.63 26.40
CA TYR A 152 -17.38 -5.32 26.80
C TYR A 152 -16.53 -4.56 27.83
N LEU A 153 -16.61 -3.23 27.88
CA LEU A 153 -15.73 -2.36 28.65
C LEU A 153 -16.47 -1.50 29.70
N HIS A 154 -17.72 -1.83 30.00
CA HIS A 154 -18.60 -1.05 30.89
C HIS A 154 -18.06 -0.87 32.33
N LYS A 155 -17.11 -1.71 32.76
CA LYS A 155 -16.54 -1.64 34.12
C LYS A 155 -15.30 -0.74 34.15
N GLU A 156 -14.42 -0.88 33.19
CA GLU A 156 -13.15 -0.16 33.12
C GLU A 156 -12.54 -0.24 31.74
N ILE A 157 -11.99 0.87 31.26
CA ILE A 157 -11.18 0.91 30.04
C ILE A 157 -9.70 0.95 30.47
N SER A 158 -9.08 -0.22 30.59
CA SER A 158 -7.65 -0.39 30.83
C SER A 158 -7.00 -1.20 29.70
N PRO A 159 -5.67 -1.12 29.53
CA PRO A 159 -4.99 -1.95 28.52
C PRO A 159 -5.32 -3.45 28.64
N GLN A 160 -5.39 -3.97 29.86
CA GLN A 160 -5.70 -5.37 30.14
C GLN A 160 -7.14 -5.73 29.77
N SER A 161 -8.11 -4.87 30.15
CA SER A 161 -9.52 -5.11 29.83
C SER A 161 -9.75 -5.06 28.31
N VAL A 162 -9.16 -4.10 27.60
CA VAL A 162 -9.27 -3.99 26.14
C VAL A 162 -8.67 -5.21 25.44
N MET A 163 -7.45 -5.62 25.80
CA MET A 163 -6.78 -6.77 25.17
C MET A 163 -7.44 -8.12 25.50
N SER A 164 -8.32 -8.18 26.49
CA SER A 164 -9.13 -9.38 26.79
C SER A 164 -10.46 -9.44 26.02
N THR A 165 -10.78 -8.42 25.21
CA THR A 165 -12.00 -8.32 24.41
C THR A 165 -11.70 -8.49 22.92
N PRO A 166 -12.71 -8.74 22.05
CA PRO A 166 -12.49 -8.97 20.64
C PRO A 166 -11.82 -7.79 19.93
N GLY A 167 -10.64 -8.04 19.34
CA GLY A 167 -9.88 -7.10 18.54
C GLY A 167 -9.76 -7.54 17.09
N LEU A 168 -9.06 -6.75 16.26
CA LEU A 168 -8.91 -7.01 14.84
C LEU A 168 -7.45 -6.90 14.40
N LEU A 169 -7.03 -7.86 13.57
CA LEU A 169 -5.75 -7.90 12.86
C LEU A 169 -6.00 -8.07 11.36
N TYR A 170 -5.06 -7.60 10.54
CA TYR A 170 -5.18 -7.72 9.08
C TYR A 170 -5.02 -9.17 8.64
N ASP A 171 -3.93 -9.81 9.04
CA ASP A 171 -3.65 -11.24 8.86
C ASP A 171 -2.73 -11.77 9.96
N GLU A 172 -2.35 -13.04 9.87
CA GLU A 172 -1.49 -13.70 10.87
C GLU A 172 -0.04 -13.20 10.90
N TYR A 173 0.40 -12.45 9.87
CA TYR A 173 1.76 -11.92 9.75
C TYR A 173 1.84 -10.44 10.10
N ASP A 174 0.73 -9.70 9.98
CA ASP A 174 0.65 -8.25 10.23
C ASP A 174 0.33 -7.93 11.69
N VAL A 175 1.20 -8.37 12.59
CA VAL A 175 1.07 -8.10 14.03
C VAL A 175 1.98 -6.95 14.49
N THR A 176 2.85 -6.44 13.62
CA THR A 176 3.90 -5.48 14.00
C THR A 176 3.32 -4.19 14.53
N LEU A 177 2.36 -3.60 13.81
CA LEU A 177 1.76 -2.32 14.18
C LEU A 177 1.06 -2.38 15.55
N LEU A 178 0.27 -3.43 15.80
CA LEU A 178 -0.38 -3.63 17.10
C LEU A 178 0.62 -3.97 18.20
N THR A 179 1.69 -4.71 17.89
CA THR A 179 2.79 -4.98 18.81
C THR A 179 3.45 -3.69 19.28
N ASP A 180 3.78 -2.81 18.34
CA ASP A 180 4.43 -1.53 18.65
C ASP A 180 3.49 -0.64 19.46
N TYR A 181 2.19 -0.58 19.10
CA TYR A 181 1.20 0.16 19.89
C TYR A 181 1.09 -0.37 21.34
N GLN A 182 1.03 -1.70 21.52
CA GLN A 182 0.96 -2.31 22.86
C GLN A 182 2.20 -2.02 23.69
N ARG A 183 3.39 -2.08 23.10
CA ARG A 183 4.66 -1.81 23.78
C ARG A 183 4.88 -0.33 24.05
N GLU A 184 4.79 0.50 23.04
CA GLU A 184 5.20 1.91 23.11
C GLU A 184 4.11 2.79 23.72
N CYS A 185 2.84 2.54 23.39
CA CYS A 185 1.73 3.37 23.85
C CYS A 185 1.08 2.84 25.13
N LEU A 186 0.86 1.52 25.22
CA LEU A 186 0.18 0.93 26.37
C LEU A 186 1.13 0.39 27.45
N ASN A 187 2.41 0.22 27.13
CA ASN A 187 3.44 -0.35 28.02
C ASN A 187 3.05 -1.74 28.56
N ILE A 188 2.55 -2.61 27.68
CA ILE A 188 2.19 -3.99 28.00
C ILE A 188 2.87 -4.98 27.06
N ALA A 189 2.94 -6.24 27.48
CA ALA A 189 3.38 -7.32 26.61
C ALA A 189 2.36 -7.57 25.48
N PRO A 190 2.81 -7.84 24.23
CA PRO A 190 1.91 -8.10 23.11
C PRO A 190 1.01 -9.32 23.35
N SER A 191 -0.28 -9.17 23.03
CA SER A 191 -1.29 -10.21 23.13
C SER A 191 -2.28 -10.10 21.97
N PHE A 192 -2.62 -11.23 21.36
CA PHE A 192 -3.49 -11.32 20.17
C PHE A 192 -4.55 -12.41 20.32
N THR A 193 -4.72 -12.97 21.52
CA THR A 193 -5.54 -14.17 21.78
C THR A 193 -7.03 -13.98 21.49
N THR A 194 -7.51 -12.74 21.49
CA THR A 194 -8.91 -12.39 21.24
C THR A 194 -9.12 -11.72 19.88
N CYS A 195 -8.08 -11.65 19.02
CA CYS A 195 -8.19 -10.96 17.75
C CYS A 195 -8.80 -11.85 16.66
N HIS A 196 -9.68 -11.25 15.86
CA HIS A 196 -10.12 -11.77 14.57
C HIS A 196 -9.17 -11.31 13.47
N TRP A 197 -9.11 -12.03 12.36
CA TRP A 197 -8.32 -11.66 11.17
C TRP A 197 -9.24 -11.26 10.03
N TYR A 198 -9.02 -10.06 9.48
CA TYR A 198 -9.85 -9.51 8.43
C TYR A 198 -9.03 -8.65 7.47
N PRO A 199 -8.68 -9.14 6.26
CA PRO A 199 -7.71 -8.47 5.36
C PRO A 199 -8.33 -7.31 4.57
N SER A 200 -8.86 -6.30 5.26
CA SER A 200 -9.46 -5.11 4.65
C SER A 200 -9.44 -3.92 5.59
N SER A 201 -8.69 -2.86 5.26
CA SER A 201 -8.62 -1.63 6.06
C SER A 201 -10.00 -0.93 6.19
N HIS A 202 -10.80 -0.89 5.12
CA HIS A 202 -12.19 -0.39 5.20
C HIS A 202 -13.07 -1.30 6.07
N GLY A 203 -12.84 -2.62 6.02
CA GLY A 203 -13.56 -3.57 6.86
C GLY A 203 -13.27 -3.39 8.34
N PHE A 204 -12.08 -2.92 8.72
CA PHE A 204 -11.72 -2.58 10.09
C PHE A 204 -12.65 -1.51 10.65
N VAL A 205 -12.80 -0.39 9.92
CA VAL A 205 -13.70 0.70 10.32
C VAL A 205 -15.12 0.18 10.46
N LYS A 206 -15.62 -0.58 9.47
CA LYS A 206 -16.98 -1.11 9.50
C LYS A 206 -17.23 -2.04 10.69
N MET A 207 -16.33 -2.97 10.99
CA MET A 207 -16.48 -3.91 12.10
C MET A 207 -16.41 -3.21 13.47
N ALA A 208 -15.60 -2.15 13.58
CA ALA A 208 -15.54 -1.31 14.77
C ALA A 208 -16.86 -0.55 14.98
N LEU A 209 -17.41 0.07 13.92
CA LEU A 209 -18.71 0.74 13.92
C LEU A 209 -19.86 -0.21 14.29
N ASP A 210 -19.85 -1.42 13.74
CA ASP A 210 -20.87 -2.46 14.04
C ASP A 210 -20.79 -2.97 15.49
N GLY A 211 -19.79 -2.54 16.27
CA GLY A 211 -19.62 -2.94 17.68
C GLY A 211 -19.18 -4.39 17.86
N VAL A 212 -18.50 -4.95 16.86
CA VAL A 212 -17.99 -6.32 16.87
C VAL A 212 -16.63 -6.41 17.54
N VAL A 213 -15.76 -5.42 17.27
CA VAL A 213 -14.35 -5.40 17.68
C VAL A 213 -13.90 -3.98 18.07
N TRP A 214 -12.78 -3.90 18.79
CA TRP A 214 -11.92 -2.72 18.74
C TRP A 214 -10.91 -2.90 17.60
N ALA A 215 -10.44 -1.78 17.05
CA ALA A 215 -9.45 -1.81 15.97
C ALA A 215 -8.40 -0.70 16.14
N LEU A 216 -7.15 -1.00 15.76
CA LEU A 216 -6.09 -0.01 15.61
C LEU A 216 -6.21 0.60 14.21
N LEU A 217 -6.58 1.88 14.14
CA LEU A 217 -6.93 2.56 12.90
C LEU A 217 -6.10 3.83 12.72
N PRO A 218 -5.76 4.20 11.46
CA PRO A 218 -5.27 5.54 11.17
C PRO A 218 -6.28 6.60 11.64
N THR A 219 -5.82 7.59 12.42
CA THR A 219 -6.69 8.68 12.88
C THR A 219 -7.34 9.41 11.70
N LEU A 220 -6.59 9.59 10.63
CA LEU A 220 -7.05 10.21 9.38
C LEU A 220 -8.20 9.45 8.70
N GLN A 221 -8.30 8.12 8.91
CA GLN A 221 -9.33 7.29 8.28
C GLN A 221 -10.70 7.41 8.95
N VAL A 222 -10.73 7.81 10.23
CA VAL A 222 -11.93 7.78 11.07
C VAL A 222 -12.29 9.15 11.66
N GLU A 223 -11.75 10.24 11.11
CA GLU A 223 -12.02 11.60 11.60
C GLU A 223 -13.53 11.92 11.62
N GLN A 224 -14.26 11.50 10.59
CA GLN A 224 -15.69 11.75 10.50
C GLN A 224 -16.45 10.97 11.59
N GLU A 225 -16.22 9.67 11.70
CA GLU A 225 -16.89 8.78 12.66
C GLU A 225 -16.60 9.18 14.11
N VAL A 226 -15.41 9.70 14.38
CA VAL A 226 -15.04 10.24 15.70
C VAL A 226 -15.78 11.55 15.97
N ASN A 227 -15.87 12.45 15.01
CA ASN A 227 -16.61 13.72 15.16
C ASN A 227 -18.11 13.49 15.32
N GLU A 228 -18.68 12.47 14.70
CA GLU A 228 -20.08 12.06 14.81
C GLU A 228 -20.35 11.27 16.13
N GLY A 229 -19.29 10.80 16.79
CA GLY A 229 -19.39 10.02 18.04
C GLY A 229 -19.67 8.53 17.81
N ASP A 230 -19.61 8.06 16.56
CA ASP A 230 -19.82 6.65 16.20
C ASP A 230 -18.62 5.77 16.56
N LEU A 231 -17.42 6.37 16.56
CA LEU A 231 -16.19 5.77 17.08
C LEU A 231 -15.59 6.63 18.20
N VAL A 232 -15.06 5.98 19.22
CA VAL A 232 -14.43 6.61 20.36
C VAL A 232 -13.02 6.08 20.53
N PRO A 233 -12.00 6.96 20.67
CA PRO A 233 -10.65 6.51 20.99
C PRO A 233 -10.62 5.93 22.40
N LEU A 234 -10.20 4.66 22.53
CA LEU A 234 -10.15 3.97 23.84
C LEU A 234 -9.09 4.57 24.78
N PHE A 235 -8.04 5.11 24.21
CA PHE A 235 -6.95 5.77 24.92
C PHE A 235 -6.59 7.10 24.24
N PRO A 236 -7.31 8.21 24.46
CA PRO A 236 -7.18 9.46 23.70
C PRO A 236 -5.78 10.08 23.69
N GLN A 237 -4.96 9.81 24.74
CA GLN A 237 -3.60 10.34 24.84
C GLN A 237 -2.52 9.40 24.31
N LYS A 238 -2.92 8.27 23.70
CA LYS A 238 -2.02 7.21 23.25
C LYS A 238 -2.10 7.06 21.75
N GLU A 239 -1.17 7.71 21.04
CA GLU A 239 -1.03 7.63 19.58
C GLU A 239 0.30 6.98 19.21
N LEU A 240 0.26 6.05 18.25
CA LEU A 240 1.45 5.53 17.60
C LEU A 240 1.71 6.32 16.32
N GLY A 241 2.89 6.92 16.23
CA GLY A 241 3.31 7.66 15.04
C GLY A 241 4.18 6.80 14.13
N VAL A 242 3.71 6.52 12.92
CA VAL A 242 4.44 5.73 11.92
C VAL A 242 4.99 6.67 10.84
N PRO A 243 6.33 6.84 10.73
CA PRO A 243 6.93 7.67 9.70
C PRO A 243 6.72 7.04 8.32
N LEU A 244 6.37 7.85 7.32
CA LEU A 244 6.22 7.42 5.95
C LEU A 244 7.25 8.10 5.05
N PHE A 245 7.79 7.31 4.12
CA PHE A 245 8.79 7.75 3.15
C PHE A 245 8.36 7.33 1.75
N TRP A 246 8.54 8.24 0.77
CA TRP A 246 8.43 7.95 -0.64
C TRP A 246 9.78 7.54 -1.19
N HIS A 247 9.83 6.41 -1.85
CA HIS A 247 11.01 5.89 -2.53
C HIS A 247 10.72 5.77 -4.02
N TRP A 248 11.71 6.09 -4.87
CA TRP A 248 11.57 5.94 -6.31
C TRP A 248 12.91 5.61 -6.96
N THR A 249 12.86 5.04 -8.16
CA THR A 249 14.05 4.75 -8.96
C THR A 249 14.59 6.03 -9.59
N THR A 250 15.90 6.10 -9.83
CA THR A 250 16.54 7.24 -10.50
C THR A 250 16.30 7.30 -12.01
N LEU A 251 15.43 6.42 -12.57
CA LEU A 251 15.04 6.49 -13.96
C LEU A 251 14.35 7.83 -14.26
N GLU A 252 14.88 8.56 -15.24
CA GLU A 252 14.30 9.82 -15.68
C GLU A 252 12.96 9.56 -16.37
N SER A 253 11.87 9.94 -15.74
CA SER A 253 10.51 9.91 -16.27
C SER A 253 9.79 11.16 -15.81
N ALA A 254 9.31 11.95 -16.77
CA ALA A 254 8.51 13.14 -16.49
C ALA A 254 7.22 12.76 -15.74
N ALA A 255 6.62 11.61 -16.06
CA ALA A 255 5.42 11.13 -15.38
C ALA A 255 5.71 10.72 -13.93
N LEU A 256 6.84 10.04 -13.64
CA LEU A 256 7.26 9.72 -12.27
C LEU A 256 7.61 10.97 -11.46
N ALA A 257 8.20 11.99 -12.08
CA ALA A 257 8.50 13.27 -11.45
C ALA A 257 7.19 14.01 -11.05
N ASP A 258 6.19 14.04 -11.93
CA ASP A 258 4.88 14.63 -11.63
C ASP A 258 4.13 13.85 -10.55
N LEU A 259 4.17 12.51 -10.57
CA LEU A 259 3.61 11.68 -9.52
C LEU A 259 4.31 11.94 -8.17
N THR A 260 5.65 12.01 -8.16
CA THR A 260 6.43 12.35 -6.96
C THR A 260 6.03 13.71 -6.40
N LYS A 261 5.80 14.71 -7.26
CA LYS A 261 5.33 16.04 -6.86
C LYS A 261 3.93 15.98 -6.25
N ALA A 262 3.00 15.23 -6.84
CA ALA A 262 1.66 15.02 -6.32
C ALA A 262 1.70 14.35 -4.94
N VAL A 263 2.45 13.24 -4.78
CA VAL A 263 2.64 12.55 -3.51
C VAL A 263 3.17 13.50 -2.43
N LYS A 264 4.23 14.27 -2.71
CA LYS A 264 4.81 15.23 -1.75
C LYS A 264 3.82 16.29 -1.30
N ASN A 265 3.07 16.87 -2.23
CA ASN A 265 2.13 17.95 -1.92
C ASN A 265 0.95 17.45 -1.08
N ILE A 266 0.36 16.31 -1.45
CA ILE A 266 -0.76 15.73 -0.71
C ILE A 266 -0.31 15.23 0.66
N ALA A 267 0.81 14.50 0.74
CA ALA A 267 1.36 14.04 2.01
C ALA A 267 1.64 15.20 2.98
N LYS A 268 2.19 16.31 2.50
CA LYS A 268 2.43 17.51 3.34
C LYS A 268 1.13 18.11 3.90
N ALA A 269 0.02 17.98 3.19
CA ALA A 269 -1.28 18.46 3.66
C ALA A 269 -1.94 17.49 4.64
N GLN A 270 -1.75 16.18 4.46
CA GLN A 270 -2.45 15.13 5.19
C GLN A 270 -1.65 14.54 6.37
N LEU A 271 -0.32 14.47 6.25
CA LEU A 271 0.56 13.85 7.26
C LEU A 271 1.29 14.96 8.06
N LYS A 272 1.00 15.00 9.33
CA LYS A 272 1.61 15.98 10.26
C LYS A 272 2.78 15.39 11.03
#